data_e67117e91e7491f539d3a529045d276d
#
_entry.id   e67117e91e7491f539d3a529045d276d
#
_cell.length_a   1.000
_cell.length_b   1.000
_cell.length_c   1.000
_cell.angle_alpha   90.00
_cell.angle_beta   90.00
_cell.angle_gamma   90.00
#
_symmetry.space_group_name_H-M   'P 1'
#
loop_
_entity.id
_entity.type
_entity.pdbx_description
1 polymer ?
#
loop_
_entity_poly.entity_id
_entity_poly.type
_entity_poly.pdbx_seq_one_letter_code
_entity_poly.pdbx_strand_id
1 'polypeptide(L)'
;MDRTAQENFLLDSVEYSDDDINQAMILTVDKYNSTLPMVDTYTIEDFPYRYEFMLGTSATLLRSKAINYSRNRLDFLTKDGATIQDKLKTGEYLSMANALMSEFDQRIVNIKKTKNAEQCYGHVSGPYHYLRPF
;
A
#
# COMPACT_ATOMS: atom_id res chain seq x y z
N MET A 1 3.44 -10.44 4.12
CA MET A 1 4.47 -11.42 3.97
C MET A 1 3.85 -12.78 4.07
N ASP A 2 4.06 -13.53 3.05
CA ASP A 2 3.40 -14.80 2.93
C ASP A 2 4.15 -15.86 3.75
N ARG A 3 3.39 -16.71 4.41
CA ARG A 3 3.94 -17.83 5.16
C ARG A 3 4.00 -19.05 4.25
N THR A 4 4.95 -19.91 4.48
CA THR A 4 4.97 -21.20 3.80
C THR A 4 3.72 -22.02 4.14
N ALA A 5 3.34 -22.97 3.29
CA ALA A 5 2.19 -23.83 3.56
C ALA A 5 2.28 -24.57 4.90
N GLN A 6 3.51 -24.82 5.38
CA GLN A 6 3.77 -25.44 6.69
C GLN A 6 3.52 -24.48 7.86
N GLU A 7 3.74 -23.18 7.66
CA GLU A 7 3.50 -22.15 8.66
C GLU A 7 2.03 -21.70 8.68
N ASN A 8 1.32 -21.88 7.55
CA ASN A 8 -0.12 -21.62 7.43
C ASN A 8 -0.94 -22.85 7.80
N PHE A 9 -0.79 -23.29 9.04
CA PHE A 9 -1.40 -24.53 9.54
C PHE A 9 -2.93 -24.61 9.35
N LEU A 10 -3.62 -23.47 9.31
CA LEU A 10 -5.08 -23.40 9.14
C LEU A 10 -5.52 -23.27 7.67
N LEU A 11 -4.62 -22.95 6.75
CA LEU A 11 -4.95 -22.63 5.37
C LEU A 11 -4.46 -23.67 4.37
N ASP A 12 -3.64 -24.64 4.78
CA ASP A 12 -3.02 -25.67 3.93
C ASP A 12 -2.38 -25.15 2.62
N SER A 13 -2.12 -23.84 2.52
CA SER A 13 -1.62 -23.21 1.31
C SER A 13 -0.92 -21.88 1.61
N VAL A 14 -0.20 -21.39 0.65
CA VAL A 14 0.39 -20.04 0.64
C VAL A 14 -0.74 -19.02 0.56
N GLU A 15 -0.71 -18.01 1.42
CA GLU A 15 -1.77 -17.00 1.51
C GLU A 15 -1.83 -16.09 0.29
N TYR A 16 -0.67 -15.68 -0.22
CA TYR A 16 -0.51 -14.88 -1.43
C TYR A 16 0.50 -15.53 -2.35
N SER A 17 0.21 -15.59 -3.65
CA SER A 17 1.17 -16.00 -4.65
C SER A 17 2.20 -14.90 -4.91
N ASP A 18 3.34 -15.27 -5.47
CA ASP A 18 4.36 -14.31 -5.89
C ASP A 18 3.82 -13.32 -6.94
N ASP A 19 2.92 -13.78 -7.80
CA ASP A 19 2.25 -12.93 -8.78
C ASP A 19 1.34 -11.89 -8.12
N ASP A 20 0.60 -12.27 -7.07
CA ASP A 20 -0.24 -11.33 -6.32
C ASP A 20 0.61 -10.24 -5.63
N ILE A 21 1.73 -10.64 -5.07
CA ILE A 21 2.67 -9.72 -4.43
C ILE A 21 3.27 -8.76 -5.46
N ASN A 22 3.73 -9.28 -6.61
CA ASN A 22 4.26 -8.45 -7.69
C ASN A 22 3.23 -7.46 -8.23
N GLN A 23 2.01 -7.90 -8.43
CA GLN A 23 0.90 -7.03 -8.84
C GLN A 23 0.64 -5.91 -7.81
N ALA A 24 0.63 -6.25 -6.53
CA ALA A 24 0.43 -5.28 -5.46
C ALA A 24 1.57 -4.25 -5.40
N MET A 25 2.80 -4.69 -5.65
CA MET A 25 3.98 -3.82 -5.74
C MET A 25 3.88 -2.84 -6.92
N ILE A 26 3.50 -3.33 -8.10
CA ILE A 26 3.29 -2.50 -9.29
C ILE A 26 2.22 -1.44 -9.02
N LEU A 27 1.07 -1.85 -8.50
CA LEU A 27 -0.04 -0.94 -8.21
C LEU A 27 0.33 0.13 -7.17
N THR A 28 1.16 -0.19 -6.21
CA THR A 28 1.65 0.76 -5.20
C THR A 28 2.51 1.84 -5.83
N VAL A 29 3.44 1.46 -6.68
CA VAL A 29 4.32 2.40 -7.40
C VAL A 29 3.52 3.23 -8.39
N ASP A 30 2.60 2.64 -9.14
CA ASP A 30 1.72 3.34 -10.07
C ASP A 30 0.85 4.38 -9.34
N LYS A 31 0.34 4.02 -8.17
CA LYS A 31 -0.41 4.96 -7.33
C LYS A 31 0.45 6.13 -6.88
N TYR A 32 1.68 5.89 -6.45
CA TYR A 32 2.63 6.96 -6.16
C TYR A 32 2.87 7.85 -7.38
N ASN A 33 3.18 7.26 -8.52
CA ASN A 33 3.47 8.01 -9.75
C ASN A 33 2.29 8.87 -10.21
N SER A 34 1.06 8.38 -10.02
CA SER A 34 -0.17 9.10 -10.41
C SER A 34 -0.63 10.16 -9.41
N THR A 35 -0.08 10.18 -8.21
CA THR A 35 -0.46 11.15 -7.17
C THR A 35 0.16 12.51 -7.46
N LEU A 36 -0.65 13.57 -7.40
CA LEU A 36 -0.20 14.95 -7.59
C LEU A 36 0.49 15.49 -6.32
N PRO A 37 1.47 16.38 -6.47
CA PRO A 37 2.05 16.89 -7.71
C PRO A 37 2.98 15.89 -8.41
N MET A 38 3.03 15.96 -9.74
CA MET A 38 3.91 15.11 -10.57
C MET A 38 5.35 15.62 -10.53
N VAL A 39 6.09 15.25 -9.51
CA VAL A 39 7.49 15.71 -9.31
C VAL A 39 8.52 14.68 -9.75
N ASP A 40 8.18 13.41 -9.66
CA ASP A 40 9.03 12.30 -10.01
C ASP A 40 8.24 11.05 -10.37
N THR A 41 8.87 10.12 -11.04
CA THR A 41 8.34 8.81 -11.37
C THR A 41 9.37 7.74 -11.04
N TYR A 42 8.93 6.63 -10.50
CA TYR A 42 9.78 5.51 -10.12
C TYR A 42 9.28 4.20 -10.72
N THR A 43 10.19 3.24 -10.80
CA THR A 43 9.90 1.83 -11.02
C THR A 43 9.94 1.08 -9.68
N ILE A 44 9.57 -0.19 -9.69
CA ILE A 44 9.64 -1.03 -8.48
C ILE A 44 11.07 -1.11 -7.93
N GLU A 45 12.05 -1.18 -8.82
CA GLU A 45 13.46 -1.35 -8.47
C GLU A 45 14.08 -0.07 -7.89
N ASP A 46 13.61 1.07 -8.35
CA ASP A 46 14.17 2.38 -8.01
C ASP A 46 13.43 3.11 -6.89
N PHE A 47 12.32 2.55 -6.40
CA PHE A 47 11.47 3.23 -5.42
C PHE A 47 12.17 3.40 -4.07
N PRO A 48 12.49 4.65 -3.67
CA PRO A 48 13.37 4.89 -2.52
C PRO A 48 12.66 4.78 -1.15
N TYR A 49 11.33 4.82 -1.13
CA TYR A 49 10.55 4.91 0.11
C TYR A 49 10.08 3.52 0.53
N ARG A 50 10.93 2.77 1.22
CA ARG A 50 10.65 1.38 1.60
C ARG A 50 9.44 1.22 2.51
N TYR A 51 9.27 2.13 3.47
CA TYR A 51 8.15 2.04 4.41
C TYR A 51 6.81 2.26 3.70
N GLU A 52 6.72 3.31 2.90
CA GLU A 52 5.55 3.63 2.08
C GLU A 52 5.26 2.52 1.07
N PHE A 53 6.28 1.94 0.50
CA PHE A 53 6.16 0.79 -0.40
C PHE A 53 5.52 -0.42 0.30
N MET A 54 5.97 -0.74 1.50
CA MET A 54 5.38 -1.81 2.31
C MET A 54 3.93 -1.50 2.71
N LEU A 55 3.64 -0.27 3.12
CA LEU A 55 2.27 0.14 3.46
C LEU A 55 1.31 -0.04 2.28
N GLY A 56 1.66 0.49 1.12
CA GLY A 56 0.82 0.41 -0.07
C GLY A 56 0.64 -1.03 -0.56
N THR A 57 1.71 -1.81 -0.58
CA THR A 57 1.66 -3.23 -0.97
C THR A 57 0.78 -4.03 0.00
N SER A 58 0.98 -3.87 1.30
CA SER A 58 0.17 -4.54 2.32
C SER A 58 -1.31 -4.16 2.24
N ALA A 59 -1.60 -2.88 2.05
CA ALA A 59 -2.97 -2.41 1.88
C ALA A 59 -3.65 -3.01 0.65
N THR A 60 -2.93 -3.10 -0.46
CA THR A 60 -3.44 -3.69 -1.71
C THR A 60 -3.72 -5.18 -1.55
N LEU A 61 -2.81 -5.92 -0.92
CA LEU A 61 -2.98 -7.35 -0.63
C LEU A 61 -4.16 -7.61 0.31
N LEU A 62 -4.30 -6.84 1.38
CA LEU A 62 -5.43 -6.97 2.31
C LEU A 62 -6.77 -6.65 1.62
N ARG A 63 -6.80 -5.65 0.75
CA ARG A 63 -8.00 -5.33 -0.05
C ARG A 63 -8.36 -6.47 -1.00
N SER A 64 -7.39 -7.05 -1.67
CA SER A 64 -7.59 -8.23 -2.52
C SER A 64 -8.15 -9.40 -1.72
N LYS A 65 -7.62 -9.65 -0.53
CA LYS A 65 -8.11 -10.68 0.37
C LYS A 65 -9.55 -10.44 0.81
N ALA A 66 -9.89 -9.20 1.17
CA ALA A 66 -11.25 -8.81 1.53
C ALA A 66 -12.24 -9.05 0.37
N ILE A 67 -11.85 -8.75 -0.86
CA ILE A 67 -12.66 -9.02 -2.06
C ILE A 67 -12.87 -10.52 -2.25
N ASN A 68 -11.81 -11.33 -2.08
CA ASN A 68 -11.90 -12.78 -2.21
C ASN A 68 -12.84 -13.38 -1.16
N TYR A 69 -12.76 -12.95 0.08
CA TYR A 69 -13.71 -13.37 1.12
C TYR A 69 -15.13 -12.92 0.82
N SER A 70 -15.32 -11.72 0.30
CA SER A 70 -16.62 -11.22 -0.11
C SER A 70 -17.26 -12.06 -1.25
N ARG A 71 -16.46 -12.47 -2.22
CA ARG A 71 -16.89 -13.34 -3.32
C ARG A 71 -17.27 -14.73 -2.82
N ASN A 72 -16.43 -15.33 -2.02
CA ASN A 72 -16.63 -16.68 -1.47
C ASN A 72 -17.84 -16.76 -0.53
N ARG A 73 -18.24 -15.64 0.04
CA ARG A 73 -19.41 -15.55 0.91
C ARG A 73 -20.72 -15.93 0.23
N LEU A 74 -20.84 -15.72 -1.07
CA LEU A 74 -22.04 -16.09 -1.84
C LEU A 74 -22.24 -17.61 -1.92
N ASP A 75 -21.16 -18.37 -1.84
CA ASP A 75 -21.20 -19.83 -1.91
C ASP A 75 -21.59 -20.49 -0.59
N PHE A 76 -21.50 -19.76 0.53
CA PHE A 76 -21.75 -20.30 1.89
C PHE A 76 -23.09 -19.86 2.52
N LEU A 77 -23.95 -19.17 1.80
CA LEU A 77 -25.28 -18.73 2.31
C LEU A 77 -26.20 -19.88 2.74
N THR A 78 -25.84 -21.13 2.48
CA THR A 78 -26.62 -22.32 2.79
C THR A 78 -26.21 -23.06 4.07
N LYS A 79 -25.18 -22.61 4.81
CA LYS A 79 -24.71 -23.25 6.05
C LYS A 79 -24.65 -22.24 7.19
N ASP A 80 -25.48 -22.42 8.20
CA ASP A 80 -25.83 -21.47 9.27
C ASP A 80 -24.69 -21.00 10.20
N GLY A 81 -23.48 -21.53 10.14
CA GLY A 81 -22.40 -21.16 11.07
C GLY A 81 -21.23 -20.42 10.44
N ALA A 82 -20.91 -20.69 9.18
CA ALA A 82 -19.71 -20.15 8.51
C ALA A 82 -19.89 -18.71 8.00
N THR A 83 -21.12 -18.29 7.73
CA THR A 83 -21.46 -16.98 7.16
C THR A 83 -21.18 -15.79 8.09
N ILE A 84 -21.32 -15.96 9.40
CA ILE A 84 -21.10 -14.86 10.37
C ILE A 84 -19.61 -14.56 10.52
N GLN A 85 -18.75 -15.57 10.55
CA GLN A 85 -17.31 -15.41 10.67
C GLN A 85 -16.68 -14.77 9.43
N ASP A 86 -17.14 -15.13 8.25
CA ASP A 86 -16.62 -14.55 7.00
C ASP A 86 -17.05 -13.10 6.80
N LYS A 87 -18.22 -12.72 7.28
CA LYS A 87 -18.65 -11.31 7.34
C LYS A 87 -17.71 -10.45 8.19
N LEU A 88 -17.38 -10.94 9.38
CA LEU A 88 -16.50 -10.24 10.31
C LEU A 88 -15.10 -10.11 9.75
N LYS A 89 -14.55 -11.18 9.19
CA LYS A 89 -13.22 -11.17 8.55
C LYS A 89 -13.14 -10.21 7.37
N THR A 90 -14.14 -10.19 6.49
CA THR A 90 -14.18 -9.25 5.36
C THR A 90 -14.15 -7.80 5.85
N GLY A 91 -14.97 -7.48 6.85
CA GLY A 91 -15.00 -6.15 7.46
C GLY A 91 -13.69 -5.76 8.12
N GLU A 92 -13.07 -6.67 8.85
CA GLU A 92 -11.76 -6.44 9.49
C GLU A 92 -10.65 -6.21 8.47
N TYR A 93 -10.52 -7.06 7.47
CA TYR A 93 -9.51 -6.90 6.41
C TYR A 93 -9.71 -5.61 5.62
N LEU A 94 -10.95 -5.26 5.31
CA LEU A 94 -11.26 -4.02 4.63
C LEU A 94 -10.93 -2.79 5.47
N SER A 95 -11.25 -2.83 6.76
CA SER A 95 -10.91 -1.75 7.70
C SER A 95 -9.40 -1.57 7.83
N MET A 96 -8.64 -2.65 7.98
CA MET A 96 -7.18 -2.62 8.02
C MET A 96 -6.60 -2.10 6.70
N ALA A 97 -7.10 -2.58 5.57
CA ALA A 97 -6.65 -2.13 4.25
C ALA A 97 -6.89 -0.63 4.06
N ASN A 98 -8.05 -0.13 4.46
CA ASN A 98 -8.37 1.29 4.36
C ASN A 98 -7.51 2.15 5.29
N ALA A 99 -7.22 1.68 6.50
CA ALA A 99 -6.35 2.39 7.45
C ALA A 99 -4.92 2.50 6.88
N LEU A 100 -4.35 1.41 6.39
CA LEU A 100 -3.01 1.40 5.78
C LEU A 100 -2.95 2.23 4.50
N MET A 101 -4.00 2.17 3.67
CA MET A 101 -4.06 2.97 2.45
C MET A 101 -4.18 4.46 2.74
N SER A 102 -4.95 4.84 3.75
CA SER A 102 -5.06 6.23 4.20
C SER A 102 -3.72 6.77 4.72
N GLU A 103 -3.01 5.98 5.50
CA GLU A 103 -1.66 6.35 5.96
C GLU A 103 -0.69 6.48 4.77
N PHE A 104 -0.72 5.55 3.85
CA PHE A 104 0.07 5.60 2.62
C PHE A 104 -0.21 6.89 1.84
N ASP A 105 -1.48 7.19 1.58
CA ASP A 105 -1.89 8.38 0.83
C ASP A 105 -1.41 9.68 1.49
N GLN A 106 -1.53 9.79 2.80
CA GLN A 106 -1.04 10.96 3.54
C GLN A 106 0.47 11.11 3.43
N ARG A 107 1.21 10.01 3.56
CA ARG A 107 2.67 10.02 3.49
C ARG A 107 3.18 10.40 2.11
N ILE A 108 2.63 9.80 1.05
CA ILE A 108 3.07 10.11 -0.33
C ILE A 108 2.73 11.55 -0.73
N VAL A 109 1.57 12.07 -0.30
CA VAL A 109 1.22 13.47 -0.55
C VAL A 109 2.21 14.40 0.15
N ASN A 110 2.58 14.11 1.39
CA ASN A 110 3.55 14.92 2.12
C ASN A 110 4.95 14.88 1.47
N ILE A 111 5.41 13.70 1.06
CA ILE A 111 6.68 13.53 0.35
C ILE A 111 6.68 14.36 -0.94
N LYS A 112 5.62 14.23 -1.73
CA LYS A 112 5.51 14.95 -3.01
C LYS A 112 5.39 16.46 -2.83
N LYS A 113 4.67 16.93 -1.82
CA LYS A 113 4.61 18.36 -1.49
C LYS A 113 5.97 18.89 -1.08
N THR A 114 6.71 18.18 -0.26
CA THR A 114 8.06 18.57 0.15
C THR A 114 9.00 18.65 -1.04
N LYS A 115 9.02 17.61 -1.89
CA LYS A 115 9.83 17.60 -3.11
C LYS A 115 9.45 18.71 -4.09
N ASN A 116 8.15 18.96 -4.27
CA ASN A 116 7.68 20.03 -5.12
C ASN A 116 8.15 21.40 -4.59
N ALA A 117 8.08 21.62 -3.28
CA ALA A 117 8.59 22.83 -2.66
C ALA A 117 10.10 22.97 -2.87
N GLU A 118 10.87 21.90 -2.67
CA GLU A 118 12.32 21.91 -2.90
C GLU A 118 12.67 22.21 -4.36
N GLN A 119 11.94 21.67 -5.31
CA GLN A 119 12.13 21.93 -6.73
C GLN A 119 11.72 23.35 -7.14
N CYS A 120 10.62 23.87 -6.60
CA CYS A 120 10.12 25.22 -6.92
C CYS A 120 10.98 26.33 -6.31
N TYR A 121 11.41 26.14 -5.07
CA TYR A 121 12.25 27.14 -4.38
C TYR A 121 13.73 26.94 -4.65
N GLY A 122 14.09 25.80 -5.18
CA GLY A 122 15.45 25.41 -5.53
C GLY A 122 16.42 25.50 -4.35
N HIS A 123 17.60 25.01 -4.51
CA HIS A 123 18.72 25.54 -3.78
C HIS A 123 18.90 26.98 -4.26
N VAL A 124 18.26 27.92 -3.56
CA VAL A 124 18.59 29.32 -3.76
C VAL A 124 19.99 29.54 -3.21
N SER A 125 20.97 29.11 -3.96
CA SER A 125 22.33 29.60 -3.84
C SER A 125 22.36 31.02 -4.42
N GLY A 126 21.46 31.87 -3.95
CA GLY A 126 21.51 33.28 -4.26
C GLY A 126 22.67 33.93 -3.51
N PRO A 127 23.09 35.12 -3.94
CA PRO A 127 24.13 35.88 -3.24
C PRO A 127 23.85 36.05 -1.74
N TYR A 128 22.62 35.90 -1.32
CA TYR A 128 22.21 35.94 0.08
C TYR A 128 22.66 34.74 0.91
N HIS A 129 23.06 33.64 0.28
CA HIS A 129 23.59 32.47 0.98
C HIS A 129 24.90 32.81 1.72
N TYR A 130 25.68 33.74 1.20
CA TYR A 130 26.91 34.22 1.78
C TYR A 130 26.72 35.27 2.89
N LEU A 131 25.51 35.80 3.01
CA LEU A 131 25.17 36.82 3.98
C LEU A 131 24.51 36.30 5.26
N ARG A 132 24.28 35.00 5.35
CA ARG A 132 23.81 34.35 6.60
C ARG A 132 24.99 34.20 7.56
N PRO A 133 25.06 35.00 8.62
CA PRO A 133 25.94 34.67 9.73
C PRO A 133 25.38 33.41 10.37
N PHE A 134 25.95 32.37 10.10
CA PHE A 134 25.47 31.17 10.62
C PHE A 134 25.77 30.49 11.36
#